data_a1d89228ae71f78fee8cd269433bca0d
#
_entry.id   a1d89228ae71f78fee8cd269433bca0d
#
_cell.length_a   1.000
_cell.length_b   1.000
_cell.length_c   1.000
_cell.angle_alpha   90.00
_cell.angle_beta   90.00
_cell.angle_gamma   90.00
#
_symmetry.space_group_name_H-M   'P 1'
#
loop_
_entity.id
_entity.type
_entity.pdbx_description
1 polymer ?
#
loop_
_entity_poly.entity_id
_entity_poly.type
_entity_poly.pdbx_seq_one_letter_code
_entity_poly.pdbx_strand_id
1 'polypeptide(L)'
;MSPGVEALLEQARSGLQRLTPHETVAAVRGGALLIDTRTERHRREQGDLPGAIVIDRTVLEWRLDPASPWRIPEATGYDREIVVVCRHGYSSSLAAASLQTLGLRRATDMIGGVQGWISAGLPLSEHPADVRP
;
A
#
# COMPACT_ATOMS: atom_id res chain seq x y z
N MET A 1 27.73 -7.18 3.46
CA MET A 1 26.36 -7.11 2.94
C MET A 1 26.39 -7.28 1.44
N SER A 2 25.60 -8.20 0.91
CA SER A 2 25.49 -8.40 -0.53
C SER A 2 24.66 -7.27 -1.16
N PRO A 3 25.08 -6.74 -2.32
CA PRO A 3 24.23 -5.81 -3.07
C PRO A 3 23.06 -6.56 -3.72
N GLY A 4 22.09 -5.83 -4.19
CA GLY A 4 21.00 -6.36 -5.00
C GLY A 4 19.62 -6.05 -4.44
N VAL A 5 18.60 -6.42 -5.23
CA VAL A 5 17.20 -6.11 -4.90
C VAL A 5 16.73 -6.88 -3.67
N GLU A 6 17.24 -8.08 -3.45
CA GLU A 6 16.87 -8.85 -2.25
C GLU A 6 17.36 -8.18 -0.97
N ALA A 7 18.59 -7.65 -0.98
CA ALA A 7 19.12 -6.90 0.17
C ALA A 7 18.33 -5.61 0.40
N LEU A 8 17.96 -4.91 -0.67
CA LEU A 8 17.15 -3.70 -0.59
C LEU A 8 15.78 -4.02 0.02
N LEU A 9 15.16 -5.11 -0.41
CA LEU A 9 13.86 -5.54 0.07
C LEU A 9 13.92 -5.93 1.56
N GLU A 10 14.94 -6.69 1.95
CA GLU A 10 15.14 -7.10 3.34
C GLU A 10 15.30 -5.88 4.25
N GLN A 11 16.09 -4.90 3.82
CA GLN A 11 16.28 -3.67 4.58
C GLN A 11 14.97 -2.89 4.72
N ALA A 12 14.21 -2.74 3.64
CA ALA A 12 12.92 -2.07 3.67
C ALA A 12 11.97 -2.76 4.65
N ARG A 13 11.89 -4.08 4.61
CA ARG A 13 10.99 -4.86 5.45
C ARG A 13 11.38 -4.90 6.93
N SER A 14 12.65 -4.63 7.24
CA SER A 14 13.12 -4.67 8.63
C SER A 14 12.38 -3.70 9.55
N GLY A 15 11.85 -2.58 9.02
CA GLY A 15 11.10 -1.61 9.79
C GLY A 15 9.58 -1.73 9.65
N LEU A 16 9.08 -2.70 8.90
CA LEU A 16 7.66 -2.85 8.63
C LEU A 16 7.02 -3.92 9.54
N GLN A 17 5.81 -3.65 10.00
CA GLN A 17 4.94 -4.65 10.61
C GLN A 17 3.96 -5.12 9.52
N ARG A 18 4.44 -5.96 8.63
CA ARG A 18 3.70 -6.40 7.46
C ARG A 18 2.44 -7.16 7.86
N LEU A 19 1.35 -6.91 7.13
CA LEU A 19 0.04 -7.50 7.44
C LEU A 19 -0.32 -8.60 6.43
N THR A 20 -0.95 -9.66 6.93
CA THR A 20 -1.60 -10.63 6.05
C THR A 20 -2.83 -9.99 5.41
N PRO A 21 -3.40 -10.59 4.33
CA PRO A 21 -4.66 -10.08 3.77
C PRO A 21 -5.79 -9.98 4.80
N HIS A 22 -5.96 -10.96 5.68
CA HIS A 22 -6.98 -10.92 6.72
C HIS A 22 -6.72 -9.82 7.76
N GLU A 23 -5.46 -9.62 8.15
CA GLU A 23 -5.08 -8.53 9.04
C GLU A 23 -5.31 -7.17 8.37
N THR A 24 -5.12 -7.09 7.07
CA THR A 24 -5.39 -5.87 6.29
C THR A 24 -6.88 -5.52 6.34
N VAL A 25 -7.77 -6.51 6.19
CA VAL A 25 -9.21 -6.29 6.32
C VAL A 25 -9.53 -5.67 7.68
N ALA A 26 -8.97 -6.23 8.76
CA ALA A 26 -9.19 -5.71 10.10
C ALA A 26 -8.66 -4.28 10.27
N ALA A 27 -7.47 -4.01 9.73
CA ALA A 27 -6.87 -2.67 9.79
C ALA A 27 -7.74 -1.63 9.09
N VAL A 28 -8.24 -1.95 7.89
CA VAL A 28 -9.10 -1.05 7.12
C VAL A 28 -10.41 -0.81 7.85
N ARG A 29 -11.00 -1.82 8.46
CA ARG A 29 -12.21 -1.66 9.30
C ARG A 29 -11.94 -0.75 10.49
N GLY A 30 -10.73 -0.74 11.00
CA GLY A 30 -10.29 0.14 12.08
C GLY A 30 -9.89 1.55 11.63
N GLY A 31 -9.98 1.86 10.34
CA GLY A 31 -9.72 3.20 9.82
C GLY A 31 -8.43 3.36 9.03
N ALA A 32 -7.64 2.31 8.81
CA ALA A 32 -6.43 2.40 7.99
C ALA A 32 -6.78 2.74 6.53
N LEU A 33 -5.91 3.51 5.89
CA LEU A 33 -6.01 3.75 4.45
C LEU A 33 -5.40 2.56 3.71
N LEU A 34 -6.13 2.03 2.74
CA LEU A 34 -5.64 0.98 1.85
C LEU A 34 -5.25 1.64 0.53
N ILE A 35 -3.95 1.59 0.22
CA ILE A 35 -3.40 2.32 -0.94
C ILE A 35 -2.87 1.30 -1.95
N ASP A 36 -3.45 1.31 -3.14
CA ASP A 36 -3.10 0.42 -4.24
C ASP A 36 -2.19 1.14 -5.22
N THR A 37 -0.95 0.65 -5.36
CA THR A 37 0.05 1.27 -6.23
C THR A 37 0.20 0.55 -7.57
N ARG A 38 -0.66 -0.45 -7.86
CA ARG A 38 -0.59 -1.19 -9.13
C ARG A 38 -0.87 -0.30 -10.33
N THR A 39 -0.33 -0.71 -11.47
CA THR A 39 -0.69 -0.09 -12.76
C THR A 39 -2.14 -0.45 -13.13
N GLU A 40 -2.74 0.33 -14.00
CA GLU A 40 -4.07 0.04 -14.52
C GLU A 40 -4.14 -1.36 -15.15
N ARG A 41 -3.09 -1.75 -15.89
CA ARG A 41 -3.00 -3.07 -16.51
C ARG A 41 -3.06 -4.17 -15.46
N HIS A 42 -2.29 -4.05 -14.36
CA HIS A 42 -2.30 -5.04 -13.29
C HIS A 42 -3.67 -5.12 -12.61
N ARG A 43 -4.33 -3.97 -12.41
CA ARG A 43 -5.67 -3.95 -11.82
C ARG A 43 -6.69 -4.61 -12.74
N ARG A 44 -6.59 -4.42 -14.05
CA ARG A 44 -7.48 -5.09 -15.00
C ARG A 44 -7.29 -6.61 -14.99
N GLU A 45 -6.05 -7.07 -14.82
CA GLU A 45 -5.75 -8.50 -14.79
C GLU A 45 -6.22 -9.17 -13.50
N GLN A 46 -6.07 -8.50 -12.36
CA GLN A 46 -6.34 -9.09 -11.04
C GLN A 46 -7.64 -8.63 -10.40
N GLY A 47 -8.23 -7.53 -10.85
CA GLY A 47 -9.38 -6.91 -10.20
C GLY A 47 -8.97 -5.88 -9.14
N ASP A 48 -9.95 -5.16 -8.62
CA ASP A 48 -9.74 -4.08 -7.66
C ASP A 48 -10.07 -4.52 -6.24
N LEU A 49 -9.40 -3.92 -5.26
CA LEU A 49 -9.65 -4.20 -3.84
C LEU A 49 -10.75 -3.28 -3.30
N PRO A 50 -11.67 -3.83 -2.49
CA PRO A 50 -12.71 -3.01 -1.87
C PRO A 50 -12.11 -1.94 -0.95
N GLY A 51 -12.56 -0.70 -1.11
CA GLY A 51 -12.14 0.41 -0.26
C GLY A 51 -10.74 0.96 -0.52
N ALA A 52 -10.05 0.47 -1.55
CA ALA A 52 -8.70 0.93 -1.87
C ALA A 52 -8.76 2.28 -2.59
N ILE A 53 -7.76 3.11 -2.30
CA ILE A 53 -7.47 4.32 -3.06
C ILE A 53 -6.27 4.01 -3.95
N VAL A 54 -6.40 4.25 -5.24
CA VAL A 54 -5.35 3.97 -6.21
C VAL A 54 -4.49 5.23 -6.37
N ILE A 55 -3.19 5.10 -6.07
CA ILE A 55 -2.22 6.19 -6.23
C ILE A 55 -1.01 5.61 -6.96
N ASP A 56 -0.64 6.26 -8.07
CA ASP A 56 0.54 5.87 -8.83
C ASP A 56 1.79 5.94 -7.93
N ARG A 57 2.66 4.93 -8.04
CA ARG A 57 3.88 4.86 -7.23
C ARG A 57 4.74 6.11 -7.37
N THR A 58 4.78 6.72 -8.57
CA THR A 58 5.64 7.87 -8.85
C THR A 58 5.25 9.14 -8.09
N VAL A 59 4.02 9.23 -7.61
CA VAL A 59 3.54 10.41 -6.87
C VAL A 59 3.10 10.07 -5.43
N LEU A 60 3.34 8.84 -5.00
CA LEU A 60 2.84 8.32 -3.73
C LEU A 60 3.20 9.21 -2.53
N GLU A 61 4.46 9.58 -2.40
CA GLU A 61 4.92 10.38 -1.26
C GLU A 61 4.24 11.74 -1.21
N TRP A 62 4.07 12.40 -2.36
CA TRP A 62 3.42 13.69 -2.45
C TRP A 62 1.93 13.64 -2.14
N ARG A 63 1.29 12.54 -2.51
CA ARG A 63 -0.15 12.38 -2.28
C ARG A 63 -0.48 11.98 -0.84
N LEU A 64 0.47 11.44 -0.09
CA LEU A 64 0.25 10.94 1.27
C LEU A 64 0.94 11.75 2.37
N ASP A 65 1.91 12.61 2.04
CA ASP A 65 2.57 13.46 3.03
C ASP A 65 1.56 14.52 3.53
N PRO A 66 1.20 14.51 4.82
CA PRO A 66 0.27 15.51 5.36
C PRO A 66 0.71 16.97 5.18
N ALA A 67 2.00 17.20 5.03
CA ALA A 67 2.54 18.55 4.82
C ALA A 67 2.60 18.94 3.34
N SER A 68 2.29 18.02 2.42
CA SER A 68 2.33 18.31 0.99
C SER A 68 1.07 19.06 0.53
N PRO A 69 1.21 20.10 -0.30
CA PRO A 69 0.04 20.75 -0.90
C PRO A 69 -0.71 19.84 -1.89
N TRP A 70 -0.07 18.73 -2.30
CA TRP A 70 -0.63 17.78 -3.25
C TRP A 70 -1.25 16.56 -2.56
N ARG A 71 -1.35 16.57 -1.23
CA ARG A 71 -1.91 15.44 -0.49
C ARG A 71 -3.38 15.21 -0.83
N ILE A 72 -3.82 13.96 -0.72
CA ILE A 72 -5.26 13.65 -0.76
C ILE A 72 -5.90 14.08 0.57
N PRO A 73 -7.22 14.37 0.58
CA PRO A 73 -7.89 14.80 1.82
C PRO A 73 -7.75 13.83 2.99
N GLU A 74 -7.65 12.53 2.70
CA GLU A 74 -7.52 11.48 3.73
C GLU A 74 -6.15 11.47 4.42
N ALA A 75 -5.13 12.12 3.84
CA ALA A 75 -3.80 12.22 4.44
C ALA A 75 -3.80 13.31 5.52
N THR A 76 -4.43 13.02 6.65
CA THR A 76 -4.75 14.00 7.70
C THR A 76 -3.66 14.20 8.74
N GLY A 77 -2.67 13.31 8.82
CA GLY A 77 -1.59 13.44 9.81
C GLY A 77 -0.60 12.28 9.71
N TYR A 78 0.54 12.44 10.38
CA TYR A 78 1.62 11.46 10.36
C TYR A 78 1.30 10.20 11.17
N ASP A 79 0.26 10.22 12.00
CA ASP A 79 -0.20 9.05 12.76
C ASP A 79 -1.15 8.15 11.96
N ARG A 80 -1.47 8.53 10.75
CA ARG A 80 -2.39 7.77 9.91
C ARG A 80 -1.83 6.38 9.62
N GLU A 81 -2.61 5.34 9.86
CA GLU A 81 -2.23 3.98 9.47
C GLU A 81 -2.47 3.80 7.98
N ILE A 82 -1.45 3.33 7.28
CA ILE A 82 -1.49 3.16 5.82
C ILE A 82 -0.99 1.77 5.48
N VAL A 83 -1.77 1.05 4.67
CA VAL A 83 -1.37 -0.26 4.16
C VAL A 83 -1.23 -0.14 2.64
N VAL A 84 -0.01 -0.30 2.16
CA VAL A 84 0.30 -0.24 0.73
C VAL A 84 0.18 -1.63 0.13
N VAL A 85 -0.43 -1.70 -1.04
CA VAL A 85 -0.64 -2.96 -1.75
C VAL A 85 -0.09 -2.84 -3.16
N CYS A 86 0.58 -3.89 -3.61
CA CYS A 86 1.02 -4.03 -4.99
C CYS A 86 0.59 -5.39 -5.54
N ARG A 87 1.13 -5.80 -6.68
CA ARG A 87 0.71 -7.03 -7.35
C ARG A 87 1.03 -8.28 -6.54
N HIS A 88 2.27 -8.41 -6.04
CA HIS A 88 2.78 -9.62 -5.37
C HIS A 88 3.42 -9.35 -4.01
N GLY A 89 3.42 -8.11 -3.52
CA GLY A 89 3.95 -7.79 -2.20
C GLY A 89 5.45 -7.51 -2.15
N TYR A 90 6.07 -7.14 -3.26
CA TYR A 90 7.49 -6.75 -3.30
C TYR A 90 7.66 -5.22 -3.31
N SER A 91 7.21 -4.55 -4.37
CA SER A 91 7.38 -3.09 -4.48
C SER A 91 6.64 -2.33 -3.38
N SER A 92 5.57 -2.89 -2.83
CA SER A 92 4.83 -2.28 -1.73
C SER A 92 5.69 -2.14 -0.46
N SER A 93 6.62 -3.06 -0.23
CA SER A 93 7.53 -2.95 0.91
C SER A 93 8.47 -1.76 0.76
N LEU A 94 9.00 -1.53 -0.45
CA LEU A 94 9.84 -0.36 -0.73
C LEU A 94 9.05 0.94 -0.59
N ALA A 95 7.82 0.94 -1.09
CA ALA A 95 6.92 2.08 -0.99
C ALA A 95 6.60 2.42 0.47
N ALA A 96 6.24 1.41 1.27
CA ALA A 96 5.94 1.61 2.70
C ALA A 96 7.15 2.13 3.47
N ALA A 97 8.35 1.61 3.17
CA ALA A 97 9.59 2.10 3.79
C ALA A 97 9.84 3.57 3.45
N SER A 98 9.59 3.97 2.21
CA SER A 98 9.70 5.37 1.79
C SER A 98 8.74 6.26 2.58
N LEU A 99 7.50 5.81 2.78
CA LEU A 99 6.51 6.55 3.57
C LEU A 99 6.95 6.69 5.03
N GLN A 100 7.54 5.65 5.62
CA GLN A 100 8.07 5.74 6.98
C GLN A 100 9.19 6.77 7.06
N THR A 101 10.07 6.81 6.07
CA THR A 101 11.19 7.76 6.03
C THR A 101 10.70 9.21 6.03
N LEU A 102 9.58 9.50 5.37
CA LEU A 102 9.04 10.86 5.35
C LEU A 102 8.27 11.22 6.63
N GLY A 103 8.02 10.25 7.53
CA GLY A 103 7.37 10.52 8.81
C GLY A 103 6.07 9.74 9.07
N LEU A 104 5.56 9.02 8.09
CA LEU A 104 4.36 8.18 8.26
C LEU A 104 4.77 6.86 8.91
N ARG A 105 5.05 6.90 10.22
CA ARG A 105 5.63 5.77 10.96
C ARG A 105 4.72 4.55 11.03
N ARG A 106 3.42 4.71 10.79
CA ARG A 106 2.45 3.60 10.80
C ARG A 106 2.16 3.06 9.40
N ALA A 107 2.99 3.42 8.42
CA ALA A 107 2.88 2.84 7.09
C ALA A 107 3.46 1.43 7.08
N THR A 108 2.76 0.53 6.40
CA THR A 108 3.21 -0.85 6.18
C THR A 108 2.65 -1.33 4.84
N ASP A 109 2.82 -2.63 4.56
CA ASP A 109 2.30 -3.21 3.33
C ASP A 109 1.64 -4.57 3.60
N MET A 110 0.96 -5.09 2.59
CA MET A 110 0.27 -6.38 2.68
C MET A 110 1.12 -7.49 2.07
N ILE A 111 1.34 -8.54 2.84
CA ILE A 111 2.07 -9.73 2.41
C ILE A 111 1.36 -10.37 1.22
N GLY A 112 2.13 -10.69 0.18
CA GLY A 112 1.63 -11.38 -1.00
C GLY A 112 0.89 -10.48 -2.00
N GLY A 113 0.64 -9.22 -1.67
CA GLY A 113 -0.06 -8.30 -2.56
C GLY A 113 -1.47 -8.74 -2.90
N VAL A 114 -2.00 -8.24 -4.00
CA VAL A 114 -3.35 -8.61 -4.45
C VAL A 114 -3.43 -10.11 -4.77
N GLN A 115 -2.35 -10.72 -5.27
CA GLN A 115 -2.34 -12.16 -5.47
C GLN A 115 -2.57 -12.92 -4.16
N GLY A 116 -1.96 -12.48 -3.07
CA GLY A 116 -2.18 -13.05 -1.74
C GLY A 116 -3.62 -12.87 -1.25
N TRP A 117 -4.22 -11.72 -1.53
CA TRP A 117 -5.63 -11.44 -1.23
C TRP A 117 -6.55 -12.43 -1.94
N ILE A 118 -6.34 -12.62 -3.25
CA ILE A 118 -7.11 -13.56 -4.06
C ILE A 118 -6.93 -14.99 -3.53
N SER A 119 -5.69 -15.40 -3.26
CA SER A 119 -5.38 -16.74 -2.74
C SER A 119 -6.00 -17.00 -1.38
N ALA A 120 -6.20 -15.95 -0.58
CA ALA A 120 -6.87 -16.05 0.72
C ALA A 120 -8.40 -16.14 0.59
N GLY A 121 -8.93 -16.08 -0.62
CA GLY A 121 -10.38 -16.17 -0.86
C GLY A 121 -11.15 -14.91 -0.53
N LEU A 122 -10.49 -13.76 -0.40
CA LEU A 122 -11.14 -12.50 -0.07
C LEU A 122 -11.79 -11.87 -1.32
N PRO A 123 -12.90 -11.14 -1.15
CA PRO A 123 -13.67 -10.63 -2.29
C PRO A 123 -12.97 -9.46 -2.98
N LEU A 124 -13.15 -9.38 -4.30
CA LEU A 124 -12.76 -8.23 -5.10
C LEU A 124 -13.91 -7.22 -5.17
N SER A 125 -13.58 -5.97 -5.49
CA SER A 125 -14.57 -4.90 -5.57
C SER A 125 -15.48 -5.07 -6.79
N GLU A 126 -16.76 -4.78 -6.61
CA GLU A 126 -17.74 -4.69 -7.69
C GLU A 126 -17.96 -3.25 -8.15
N HIS A 127 -17.24 -2.30 -7.54
CA HIS A 127 -17.33 -0.87 -7.85
C HIS A 127 -16.13 -0.41 -8.64
N PRO A 128 -16.24 0.69 -9.41
CA PRO A 128 -15.09 1.29 -10.08
C PRO A 128 -14.00 1.68 -9.07
N ALA A 129 -12.74 1.61 -9.52
CA ALA A 129 -11.60 1.99 -8.69
C ALA A 129 -11.62 3.48 -8.36
N ASP A 130 -11.21 3.82 -7.13
CA ASP A 130 -11.05 5.21 -6.67
C ASP A 130 -9.62 5.66 -7.00
N VAL A 131 -9.45 6.22 -8.20
CA VAL A 131 -8.14 6.62 -8.71
C VAL A 131 -7.88 8.09 -8.39
N ARG A 132 -6.76 8.34 -7.73
CA ARG A 132 -6.30 9.69 -7.39
C ARG A 132 -5.01 9.97 -8.18
N PRO A 133 -5.10 10.65 -9.33
CA PRO A 133 -3.94 10.92 -10.18
C PRO A 133 -2.89 11.79 -9.53
#